data_245516d6c6e19f9b122d25ec46d73f6b
#
_entry.id   245516d6c6e19f9b122d25ec46d73f6b
#
_cell.length_a   1.000
_cell.length_b   1.000
_cell.length_c   1.000
_cell.angle_alpha   90.00
_cell.angle_beta   90.00
_cell.angle_gamma   90.00
#
_symmetry.space_group_name_H-M   'P 1'
#
loop_
_entity.id
_entity.type
_entity.pdbx_description
1 polymer ?
#
loop_
_entity_poly.entity_id
_entity_poly.type
_entity_poly.pdbx_seq_one_letter_code
_entity_poly.pdbx_strand_id
1 'polypeptide(L)'
;MTREPSFIVTIDDERHELFALADGVITLDAIRAHLDEERAAGALAYRELIDARGATPALSPADLRELIALLRGDALFARHGPTAIVVGTEDAFATMRTLALVLADVITLRVFRDFAEAVDWLAAMPAPTPGPLRPPTWH
;
A
#
# COMPACT_ATOMS: atom_id res chain seq x y z
N MET A 1 -3.28 -24.32 11.48
CA MET A 1 -3.52 -23.11 12.27
C MET A 1 -3.20 -21.89 11.42
N THR A 2 -4.15 -20.99 11.30
CA THR A 2 -4.00 -19.80 10.47
C THR A 2 -3.18 -18.76 11.23
N ARG A 3 -2.16 -18.22 10.60
CA ARG A 3 -1.36 -17.17 11.21
C ARG A 3 -2.16 -15.86 11.20
N GLU A 4 -2.14 -15.17 12.31
CA GLU A 4 -2.79 -13.88 12.43
C GLU A 4 -2.14 -12.86 11.50
N PRO A 5 -2.93 -12.00 10.85
CA PRO A 5 -2.36 -10.92 10.05
C PRO A 5 -1.61 -9.93 10.91
N SER A 6 -0.51 -9.43 10.39
CA SER A 6 0.31 -8.46 11.10
C SER A 6 0.90 -7.48 10.11
N PHE A 7 0.78 -6.19 10.43
CA PHE A 7 1.52 -5.12 9.75
C PHE A 7 2.36 -4.40 10.79
N ILE A 8 3.67 -4.39 10.58
CA ILE A 8 4.57 -3.60 11.41
C ILE A 8 5.03 -2.42 10.56
N VAL A 9 4.68 -1.22 10.98
CA VAL A 9 4.87 -0.01 10.19
C VAL A 9 5.93 0.89 10.80
N THR A 10 6.85 1.34 9.97
CA THR A 10 7.86 2.33 10.33
C THR A 10 7.69 3.54 9.40
N ILE A 11 7.54 4.72 9.98
CA ILE A 11 7.30 5.95 9.23
C ILE A 11 8.50 6.88 9.40
N ASP A 12 9.02 7.37 8.26
CA ASP A 12 10.07 8.37 8.22
C ASP A 12 9.45 9.67 7.70
N ASP A 13 9.08 10.56 8.61
CA ASP A 13 8.42 11.82 8.26
C ASP A 13 9.34 12.80 7.53
N GLU A 14 10.65 12.71 7.75
CA GLU A 14 11.60 13.59 7.07
C GLU A 14 11.70 13.24 5.59
N ARG A 15 11.69 11.93 5.28
CA ARG A 15 11.82 11.46 3.90
C ARG A 15 10.47 11.21 3.24
N HIS A 16 9.38 11.35 3.96
CA HIS A 16 8.04 11.02 3.49
C HIS A 16 7.99 9.58 2.96
N GLU A 17 8.53 8.66 3.74
CA GLU A 17 8.60 7.24 3.40
C GLU A 17 7.95 6.40 4.49
N LEU A 18 7.34 5.30 4.07
CA LEU A 18 6.73 4.34 4.96
C LEU A 18 7.22 2.94 4.59
N PHE A 19 7.66 2.19 5.57
CA PHE A 19 7.98 0.79 5.40
C PHE A 19 7.00 -0.04 6.21
N ALA A 20 6.37 -1.03 5.57
CA ALA A 20 5.46 -1.95 6.25
C ALA A 20 5.94 -3.39 6.04
N LEU A 21 6.01 -4.13 7.13
CA LEU A 21 6.26 -5.58 7.09
C LEU A 21 4.92 -6.27 7.29
N ALA A 22 4.42 -6.92 6.24
CA ALA A 22 3.17 -7.66 6.28
C ALA A 22 3.47 -9.14 6.46
N ASP A 23 2.77 -9.80 7.37
CA ASP A 23 3.01 -11.18 7.71
C ASP A 23 1.71 -11.89 8.04
N GLY A 24 1.66 -13.21 7.81
CA GLY A 24 0.48 -14.03 8.09
C GLY A 24 -0.56 -13.98 6.98
N VAL A 25 -1.78 -14.37 7.31
CA VAL A 25 -2.90 -14.39 6.36
C VAL A 25 -3.54 -13.01 6.34
N ILE A 26 -3.42 -12.32 5.23
CA ILE A 26 -3.87 -10.93 5.10
C ILE A 26 -5.28 -10.91 4.52
N THR A 27 -6.22 -10.47 5.33
CA THR A 27 -7.63 -10.35 4.98
C THR A 27 -7.96 -8.93 4.54
N LEU A 28 -9.15 -8.73 3.98
CA LEU A 28 -9.65 -7.39 3.64
C LEU A 28 -9.67 -6.48 4.87
N ASP A 29 -10.09 -7.00 6.03
CA ASP A 29 -10.14 -6.19 7.25
C ASP A 29 -8.74 -5.73 7.66
N ALA A 30 -7.72 -6.59 7.51
CA ALA A 30 -6.34 -6.21 7.82
C ALA A 30 -5.85 -5.10 6.90
N ILE A 31 -6.20 -5.16 5.62
CA ILE A 31 -5.85 -4.12 4.65
C ILE A 31 -6.53 -2.80 5.02
N ARG A 32 -7.82 -2.83 5.35
CA ARG A 32 -8.55 -1.65 5.77
C ARG A 32 -7.92 -1.00 7.00
N ALA A 33 -7.56 -1.81 7.99
CA ALA A 33 -6.93 -1.32 9.21
C ALA A 33 -5.60 -0.64 8.90
N HIS A 34 -4.81 -1.22 7.99
CA HIS A 34 -3.54 -0.63 7.57
C HIS A 34 -3.74 0.72 6.88
N LEU A 35 -4.71 0.82 5.98
CA LEU A 35 -5.02 2.07 5.30
C LEU A 35 -5.51 3.14 6.29
N ASP A 36 -6.30 2.75 7.27
CA ASP A 36 -6.77 3.67 8.31
C ASP A 36 -5.61 4.17 9.17
N GLU A 37 -4.64 3.32 9.48
CA GLU A 37 -3.44 3.73 10.23
C GLU A 37 -2.60 4.73 9.43
N GLU A 38 -2.41 4.49 8.14
CA GLU A 38 -1.67 5.43 7.28
C GLU A 38 -2.37 6.79 7.25
N ARG A 39 -3.69 6.78 7.12
CA ARG A 39 -4.48 8.00 7.10
C ARG A 39 -4.37 8.73 8.44
N ALA A 40 -4.51 8.03 9.54
CA ALA A 40 -4.44 8.61 10.89
C ALA A 40 -3.06 9.21 11.17
N ALA A 41 -2.02 8.60 10.63
CA ALA A 41 -0.65 9.09 10.78
C ALA A 41 -0.30 10.24 9.83
N GLY A 42 -1.21 10.59 8.91
CA GLY A 42 -0.93 11.62 7.90
C GLY A 42 0.07 11.17 6.85
N ALA A 43 0.24 9.86 6.67
CA ALA A 43 1.27 9.29 5.81
C ALA A 43 0.74 8.69 4.52
N LEU A 44 -0.53 8.93 4.19
CA LEU A 44 -1.17 8.30 3.04
C LEU A 44 -0.46 8.63 1.72
N ALA A 45 0.11 9.82 1.58
CA ALA A 45 0.82 10.25 0.38
C ALA A 45 2.30 9.89 0.37
N TYR A 46 2.80 9.23 1.40
CA TYR A 46 4.21 8.83 1.47
C TYR A 46 4.51 7.71 0.48
N ARG A 47 5.77 7.63 0.05
CA ARG A 47 6.23 6.47 -0.70
C ARG A 47 6.23 5.28 0.24
N GLU A 48 5.61 4.20 -0.18
CA GLU A 48 5.46 3.03 0.68
C GLU A 48 6.13 1.80 0.10
N LEU A 49 6.92 1.12 0.91
CA LEU A 49 7.48 -0.19 0.59
C LEU A 49 6.84 -1.20 1.53
N ILE A 50 6.15 -2.17 0.96
CA ILE A 50 5.53 -3.25 1.75
C ILE A 50 6.29 -4.54 1.48
N ASP A 51 6.92 -5.07 2.51
CA ASP A 51 7.51 -6.41 2.44
C ASP A 51 6.46 -7.42 2.88
N ALA A 52 5.86 -8.07 1.91
CA ALA A 52 4.79 -9.05 2.12
C ALA A 52 5.24 -10.47 1.77
N ARG A 53 6.56 -10.73 1.81
CA ARG A 53 7.06 -12.06 1.47
C ARG A 53 6.58 -13.14 2.44
N GLY A 54 6.32 -12.77 3.69
CA GLY A 54 5.76 -13.69 4.68
C GLY A 54 4.24 -13.68 4.77
N ALA A 55 3.58 -12.96 3.88
CA ALA A 55 2.12 -12.80 3.89
C ALA A 55 1.47 -13.65 2.81
N THR A 56 0.25 -14.10 3.10
CA THR A 56 -0.59 -14.80 2.13
C THR A 56 -1.90 -14.03 1.98
N PRO A 57 -2.20 -13.49 0.81
CA PRO A 57 -3.48 -12.81 0.61
C PRO A 57 -4.63 -13.80 0.73
N ALA A 58 -5.64 -13.44 1.49
CA ALA A 58 -6.88 -14.22 1.63
C ALA A 58 -8.04 -13.32 1.21
N LEU A 59 -8.10 -13.05 -0.09
CA LEU A 59 -9.08 -12.13 -0.68
C LEU A 59 -9.94 -12.90 -1.67
N SER A 60 -11.22 -13.01 -1.37
CA SER A 60 -12.19 -13.55 -2.31
C SER A 60 -12.43 -12.58 -3.46
N PRO A 61 -13.05 -13.02 -4.58
CA PRO A 61 -13.45 -12.07 -5.60
C PRO A 61 -14.35 -10.95 -5.08
N ALA A 62 -15.21 -11.26 -4.10
CA ALA A 62 -16.05 -10.23 -3.47
C ALA A 62 -15.21 -9.24 -2.67
N ASP A 63 -14.19 -9.72 -1.95
CA ASP A 63 -13.27 -8.87 -1.21
C ASP A 63 -12.51 -7.92 -2.13
N LEU A 64 -12.04 -8.45 -3.26
CA LEU A 64 -11.34 -7.63 -4.25
C LEU A 64 -12.24 -6.53 -4.80
N ARG A 65 -13.49 -6.86 -5.13
CA ARG A 65 -14.45 -5.86 -5.59
C ARG A 65 -14.71 -4.79 -4.53
N GLU A 66 -14.81 -5.21 -3.28
CA GLU A 66 -15.04 -4.28 -2.19
C GLU A 66 -13.84 -3.36 -1.95
N LEU A 67 -12.64 -3.90 -2.03
CA LEU A 67 -11.41 -3.11 -1.90
C LEU A 67 -11.29 -2.10 -3.04
N ILE A 68 -11.56 -2.53 -4.26
CA ILE A 68 -11.55 -1.63 -5.44
C ILE A 68 -12.57 -0.51 -5.26
N ALA A 69 -13.78 -0.85 -4.83
CA ALA A 69 -14.83 0.15 -4.60
C ALA A 69 -14.41 1.15 -3.51
N LEU A 70 -13.80 0.66 -2.43
CA LEU A 70 -13.31 1.51 -1.36
C LEU A 70 -12.26 2.50 -1.87
N LEU A 71 -11.27 2.02 -2.61
CA LEU A 71 -10.19 2.86 -3.10
C LEU A 71 -10.64 3.85 -4.16
N ARG A 72 -11.62 3.49 -4.98
CA ARG A 72 -12.18 4.39 -5.99
C ARG A 72 -13.18 5.38 -5.40
N GLY A 73 -13.85 5.00 -4.32
CA GLY A 73 -14.94 5.79 -3.75
C GLY A 73 -14.51 6.91 -2.81
N ASP A 74 -13.27 6.88 -2.34
CA ASP A 74 -12.77 7.88 -1.40
C ASP A 74 -11.71 8.75 -2.07
N ALA A 75 -12.00 10.03 -2.21
CA ALA A 75 -11.09 10.97 -2.88
C ALA A 75 -9.72 11.05 -2.21
N LEU A 76 -9.61 10.71 -0.92
CA LEU A 76 -8.32 10.70 -0.24
C LEU A 76 -7.38 9.64 -0.80
N PHE A 77 -7.89 8.52 -1.28
CA PHE A 77 -7.05 7.47 -1.84
C PHE A 77 -6.47 7.85 -3.20
N ALA A 78 -7.05 8.82 -3.89
CA ALA A 78 -6.45 9.36 -5.11
C ALA A 78 -5.08 10.04 -4.83
N ARG A 79 -4.81 10.32 -3.57
CA ARG A 79 -3.54 10.92 -3.13
C ARG A 79 -2.60 9.92 -2.51
N HIS A 80 -2.94 8.63 -2.57
CA HIS A 80 -2.07 7.58 -2.04
C HIS A 80 -0.74 7.63 -2.77
N GLY A 81 0.35 7.59 -2.01
CA GLY A 81 1.69 7.65 -2.58
C GLY A 81 2.04 6.38 -3.36
N PRO A 82 3.09 6.44 -4.16
CA PRO A 82 3.53 5.26 -4.90
C PRO A 82 3.90 4.14 -3.93
N THR A 83 3.43 2.95 -4.24
CA THR A 83 3.58 1.79 -3.37
C THR A 83 4.23 0.64 -4.12
N ALA A 84 5.31 0.11 -3.56
CA ALA A 84 5.95 -1.12 -4.01
C ALA A 84 5.61 -2.22 -3.01
N ILE A 85 5.14 -3.35 -3.51
CA ILE A 85 4.85 -4.51 -2.66
C ILE A 85 5.68 -5.70 -3.13
N VAL A 86 6.39 -6.34 -2.19
CA VAL A 86 7.21 -7.51 -2.47
C VAL A 86 6.48 -8.74 -1.93
N VAL A 87 6.24 -9.71 -2.81
CA VAL A 87 5.51 -10.92 -2.45
C VAL A 87 6.39 -12.16 -2.60
N GLY A 88 6.01 -13.23 -1.89
CA GLY A 88 6.83 -14.43 -1.79
C GLY A 88 6.40 -15.60 -2.68
N THR A 89 5.22 -15.52 -3.31
CA THR A 89 4.69 -16.63 -4.10
C THR A 89 4.13 -16.15 -5.44
N GLU A 90 4.04 -17.07 -6.41
CA GLU A 90 3.41 -16.78 -7.70
C GLU A 90 1.95 -16.41 -7.55
N ASP A 91 1.23 -17.08 -6.65
CA ASP A 91 -0.19 -16.80 -6.44
C ASP A 91 -0.41 -15.40 -5.87
N ALA A 92 0.40 -15.01 -4.89
CA ALA A 92 0.35 -13.66 -4.34
C ALA A 92 0.71 -12.62 -5.41
N PHE A 93 1.70 -12.91 -6.23
CA PHE A 93 2.09 -12.03 -7.33
C PHE A 93 0.95 -11.82 -8.31
N ALA A 94 0.29 -12.90 -8.73
CA ALA A 94 -0.83 -12.82 -9.67
C ALA A 94 -1.99 -12.01 -9.09
N THR A 95 -2.35 -12.25 -7.84
CA THR A 95 -3.44 -11.54 -7.16
C THR A 95 -3.14 -10.05 -7.06
N MET A 96 -1.97 -9.71 -6.58
CA MET A 96 -1.62 -8.30 -6.36
C MET A 96 -1.37 -7.56 -7.68
N ARG A 97 -0.87 -8.26 -8.69
CA ARG A 97 -0.71 -7.67 -10.01
C ARG A 97 -2.07 -7.32 -10.65
N THR A 98 -3.05 -8.20 -10.50
CA THR A 98 -4.40 -7.93 -10.97
C THR A 98 -4.95 -6.69 -10.29
N LEU A 99 -4.80 -6.59 -8.98
CA LEU A 99 -5.24 -5.43 -8.22
C LEU A 99 -4.54 -4.15 -8.72
N ALA A 100 -3.23 -4.23 -8.92
CA ALA A 100 -2.45 -3.08 -9.40
C ALA A 100 -2.91 -2.61 -10.77
N LEU A 101 -3.21 -3.54 -11.68
CA LEU A 101 -3.68 -3.20 -13.03
C LEU A 101 -5.07 -2.56 -12.99
N VAL A 102 -5.97 -3.09 -12.18
CA VAL A 102 -7.34 -2.57 -12.07
C VAL A 102 -7.34 -1.18 -11.44
N LEU A 103 -6.42 -0.90 -10.53
CA LEU A 103 -6.36 0.38 -9.81
C LEU A 103 -5.36 1.37 -10.40
N ALA A 104 -4.80 1.08 -11.57
CA ALA A 104 -3.71 1.90 -12.14
C ALA A 104 -4.10 3.36 -12.38
N ASP A 105 -5.38 3.65 -12.55
CA ASP A 105 -5.89 5.01 -12.71
C ASP A 105 -6.12 5.73 -11.38
N VAL A 106 -6.03 5.01 -10.25
CA VAL A 106 -6.29 5.57 -8.93
C VAL A 106 -5.01 5.65 -8.10
N ILE A 107 -4.24 4.57 -8.07
CA ILE A 107 -3.01 4.48 -7.28
C ILE A 107 -1.87 3.92 -8.13
N THR A 108 -0.65 4.30 -7.77
CA THR A 108 0.55 3.73 -8.38
C THR A 108 1.04 2.60 -7.49
N LEU A 109 0.66 1.39 -7.84
CA LEU A 109 1.04 0.18 -7.11
C LEU A 109 1.78 -0.75 -8.05
N ARG A 110 2.97 -1.19 -7.66
CA ARG A 110 3.72 -2.17 -8.43
C ARG A 110 4.13 -3.34 -7.54
N VAL A 111 4.04 -4.53 -8.12
CA VAL A 111 4.30 -5.79 -7.41
C VAL A 111 5.63 -6.36 -7.84
N PHE A 112 6.39 -6.86 -6.90
CA PHE A 112 7.73 -7.41 -7.12
C PHE A 112 7.88 -8.76 -6.44
N ARG A 113 8.78 -9.59 -6.98
CA ARG A 113 9.25 -10.81 -6.31
C ARG A 113 10.61 -10.58 -5.66
N ASP A 114 11.31 -9.53 -6.07
CA ASP A 114 12.67 -9.19 -5.62
C ASP A 114 12.65 -7.89 -4.82
N PHE A 115 13.14 -7.96 -3.59
CA PHE A 115 13.14 -6.82 -2.69
C PHE A 115 14.00 -5.65 -3.22
N ALA A 116 15.18 -5.96 -3.74
CA ALA A 116 16.09 -4.92 -4.24
C ALA A 116 15.49 -4.18 -5.44
N GLU A 117 14.81 -4.90 -6.33
CA GLU A 117 14.13 -4.27 -7.46
C GLU A 117 13.03 -3.32 -6.99
N ALA A 118 12.31 -3.71 -5.96
CA ALA A 118 11.25 -2.86 -5.39
C ALA A 118 11.82 -1.58 -4.80
N VAL A 119 12.91 -1.69 -4.05
CA VAL A 119 13.61 -0.55 -3.47
C VAL A 119 14.07 0.42 -4.57
N ASP A 120 14.70 -0.12 -5.61
CA ASP A 120 15.21 0.70 -6.71
C ASP A 120 14.09 1.41 -7.46
N TRP A 121 13.00 0.71 -7.74
CA TRP A 121 11.84 1.31 -8.40
C TRP A 121 11.26 2.45 -7.58
N LEU A 122 11.06 2.20 -6.28
CA LEU A 122 10.45 3.20 -5.41
C LEU A 122 11.34 4.43 -5.24
N ALA A 123 12.66 4.23 -5.15
CA ALA A 123 13.62 5.33 -5.05
C ALA A 123 13.61 6.23 -6.29
N ALA A 124 13.28 5.66 -7.45
CA ALA A 124 13.21 6.41 -8.70
C ALA A 124 11.89 7.18 -8.87
N MET A 125 10.88 6.91 -8.03
CA MET A 125 9.64 7.63 -8.09
C MET A 125 9.80 9.06 -7.57
N PRO A 126 9.03 10.02 -8.12
CA PRO A 126 9.08 11.38 -7.61
C PRO A 126 8.75 11.43 -6.13
N ALA A 127 9.43 12.31 -5.40
CA ALA A 127 9.07 12.55 -4.01
C ALA A 127 7.64 13.04 -3.94
N PRO A 128 6.88 12.64 -2.89
CA PRO A 128 5.53 13.15 -2.72
C PRO A 128 5.59 14.67 -2.68
N THR A 129 4.76 15.30 -3.50
CA THR A 129 4.65 16.74 -3.48
C THR A 129 4.00 17.11 -2.15
N PRO A 130 4.67 17.90 -1.29
CA PRO A 130 3.98 18.45 -0.13
C PRO A 130 2.92 19.34 -0.71
N GLY A 131 1.76 18.84 -0.76
CA GLY A 131 0.78 19.45 -1.55
C GLY A 131 0.28 20.75 -1.05
N PRO A 132 -0.39 21.44 -1.90
CA PRO A 132 -1.33 22.47 -1.49
C PRO A 132 -2.41 21.85 -0.64
N LEU A 133 -2.07 20.79 -0.02
CA LEU A 133 -3.00 19.95 0.67
C LEU A 133 -3.36 20.54 1.98
N ARG A 134 -2.50 21.34 2.49
CA ARG A 134 -2.76 22.03 3.68
C ARG A 134 -3.14 23.42 3.31
N PRO A 135 -4.35 23.82 3.65
CA PRO A 135 -4.57 25.24 3.64
C PRO A 135 -3.46 25.83 4.46
N PRO A 136 -2.83 26.82 3.98
CA PRO A 136 -1.79 27.48 4.73
C PRO A 136 -2.34 27.87 6.08
N THR A 137 -1.58 27.57 7.11
CA THR A 137 -2.00 27.87 8.48
C THR A 137 -2.00 29.34 8.78
N TRP A 138 -1.51 30.12 7.86
CA TRP A 138 -1.41 31.54 8.03
C TRP A 138 -2.71 32.28 7.79
N HIS A 139 -3.69 31.60 7.27
CA HIS A 139 -4.97 32.29 7.05
C HIS A 139 -6.00 31.85 7.99
#